data_d0ff44db79d5acec123a88460dd79c00
#
_entry.id   d0ff44db79d5acec123a88460dd79c00
#
_cell.length_a   1.000
_cell.length_b   1.000
_cell.length_c   1.000
_cell.angle_alpha   90.00
_cell.angle_beta   90.00
_cell.angle_gamma   90.00
#
_symmetry.space_group_name_H-M   'P 1'
#
loop_
_entity.id
_entity.type
_entity.pdbx_description
1 polymer ?
#
loop_
_entity_poly.entity_id
_entity_poly.type
_entity_poly.pdbx_seq_one_letter_code
_entity_poly.pdbx_strand_id
1 'polypeptide(L)'
;GRAITCECLGGTGALKVGADYLKRLLPEAKVYISDPSWENHRALFESAGFTVENYAYYDAATRGVNFAGMKAALAAMPARSVVVLHACCHNPTGADLSAAQWKEVVDLVKQRDLVAFIDMAYQGFADGIKPDAVALDLFAASGLQFVVSSSFSKSFSLYGERVGALTIVTAGKDESARVLSQVKRVIRTNYSNPPTHGGAVVAAVLSSPELRQQWEDELAGMRDRIRAMRNSLVDKLTAAGATGFDFIKVQRGMFSYTGLSAAQVERLKNEFGIYAVSTG
;
A
#
# COMPACT_ATOMS: atom_id res chain seq x y z
N GLY A 1 -14.76 -0.21 19.45
CA GLY A 1 -15.67 -0.57 18.74
C GLY A 1 -16.16 -0.08 17.36
N ARG A 2 -15.48 0.84 16.65
CA ARG A 2 -15.90 1.32 15.32
C ARG A 2 -15.17 0.64 14.14
N ALA A 3 -14.44 -0.42 14.39
CA ALA A 3 -13.72 -1.14 13.34
C ALA A 3 -14.04 -2.62 13.40
N ILE A 4 -14.06 -3.25 12.22
CA ILE A 4 -14.06 -4.71 12.05
C ILE A 4 -12.79 -5.10 11.33
N THR A 5 -12.27 -6.29 11.64
CA THR A 5 -11.12 -6.86 10.94
C THR A 5 -11.41 -8.32 10.60
N CYS A 6 -11.12 -8.71 9.36
CA CYS A 6 -11.24 -10.07 8.88
C CYS A 6 -9.91 -10.53 8.31
N GLU A 7 -9.48 -11.73 8.64
CA GLU A 7 -8.37 -12.38 7.97
C GLU A 7 -8.72 -12.66 6.50
N CYS A 8 -7.76 -12.44 5.61
CA CYS A 8 -7.91 -12.60 4.17
C CYS A 8 -6.68 -13.31 3.57
N LEU A 9 -6.83 -13.77 2.32
CA LEU A 9 -5.77 -14.44 1.56
C LEU A 9 -4.65 -13.45 1.13
N GLY A 10 -3.87 -13.00 2.10
CA GLY A 10 -2.87 -11.94 1.92
C GLY A 10 -3.51 -10.57 1.69
N GLY A 11 -2.68 -9.56 1.42
CA GLY A 11 -3.15 -8.21 1.07
C GLY A 11 -4.02 -8.22 -0.19
N THR A 12 -3.69 -9.02 -1.19
CA THR A 12 -4.51 -9.16 -2.42
C THR A 12 -5.93 -9.63 -2.10
N GLY A 13 -6.08 -10.64 -1.22
CA GLY A 13 -7.39 -11.09 -0.76
C GLY A 13 -8.16 -10.02 0.01
N ALA A 14 -7.46 -9.23 0.85
CA ALA A 14 -8.07 -8.11 1.56
C ALA A 14 -8.57 -7.01 0.61
N LEU A 15 -7.77 -6.63 -0.38
CA LEU A 15 -8.16 -5.70 -1.44
C LEU A 15 -9.38 -6.22 -2.22
N LYS A 16 -9.36 -7.50 -2.63
CA LYS A 16 -10.46 -8.10 -3.41
C LYS A 16 -11.77 -8.17 -2.62
N VAL A 17 -11.73 -8.65 -1.38
CA VAL A 17 -12.92 -8.69 -0.51
C VAL A 17 -13.45 -7.28 -0.25
N GLY A 18 -12.57 -6.31 0.00
CA GLY A 18 -12.94 -4.91 0.17
C GLY A 18 -13.56 -4.30 -1.10
N ALA A 19 -12.98 -4.59 -2.27
CA ALA A 19 -13.51 -4.13 -3.56
C ALA A 19 -14.91 -4.71 -3.84
N ASP A 20 -15.09 -6.01 -3.68
CA ASP A 20 -16.38 -6.68 -3.87
C ASP A 20 -17.45 -6.15 -2.90
N TYR A 21 -17.04 -5.88 -1.65
CA TYR A 21 -17.94 -5.27 -0.66
C TYR A 21 -18.32 -3.84 -1.08
N LEU A 22 -17.34 -3.01 -1.44
CA LEU A 22 -17.60 -1.61 -1.84
C LEU A 22 -18.45 -1.54 -3.13
N LYS A 23 -18.26 -2.44 -4.09
CA LYS A 23 -19.06 -2.47 -5.31
C LYS A 23 -20.56 -2.68 -5.02
N ARG A 24 -20.89 -3.47 -4.00
CA ARG A 24 -22.29 -3.67 -3.57
C ARG A 24 -22.88 -2.42 -2.93
N LEU A 25 -22.05 -1.60 -2.24
CA LEU A 25 -22.51 -0.36 -1.59
C LEU A 25 -22.54 0.83 -2.54
N LEU A 26 -21.64 0.85 -3.51
CA LEU A 26 -21.33 1.97 -4.39
C LEU A 26 -21.26 1.48 -5.84
N PRO A 27 -22.38 0.97 -6.42
CA PRO A 27 -22.35 0.33 -7.73
C PRO A 27 -21.89 1.26 -8.87
N GLU A 28 -22.12 2.57 -8.73
CA GLU A 28 -21.78 3.57 -9.74
C GLU A 28 -20.46 4.30 -9.49
N ALA A 29 -19.81 4.01 -8.36
CA ALA A 29 -18.56 4.67 -8.01
C ALA A 29 -17.43 4.27 -8.97
N LYS A 30 -16.54 5.20 -9.22
CA LYS A 30 -15.24 4.94 -9.86
C LYS A 30 -14.17 4.70 -8.80
N VAL A 31 -13.14 3.97 -9.18
CA VAL A 31 -11.95 3.77 -8.37
C VAL A 31 -10.79 4.54 -8.99
N TYR A 32 -10.05 5.25 -8.17
CA TYR A 32 -8.87 6.00 -8.60
C TYR A 32 -7.62 5.41 -7.94
N ILE A 33 -6.61 5.09 -8.76
CA ILE A 33 -5.31 4.57 -8.35
C ILE A 33 -4.21 5.56 -8.71
N SER A 34 -3.08 5.53 -8.01
CA SER A 34 -1.93 6.38 -8.31
C SER A 34 -1.34 6.08 -9.70
N ASP A 35 -0.70 7.08 -10.31
CA ASP A 35 0.07 6.91 -11.53
C ASP A 35 1.56 7.19 -11.26
N PRO A 36 2.43 6.16 -11.34
CA PRO A 36 2.14 4.72 -11.46
C PRO A 36 1.56 4.13 -10.18
N SER A 37 1.07 2.90 -10.25
CA SER A 37 0.60 2.11 -9.13
C SER A 37 1.10 0.67 -9.23
N TRP A 38 0.91 -0.13 -8.18
CA TRP A 38 1.07 -1.56 -8.30
C TRP A 38 0.09 -2.09 -9.36
N GLU A 39 0.63 -2.78 -10.36
CA GLU A 39 -0.13 -3.19 -11.57
C GLU A 39 -1.42 -3.95 -11.25
N ASN A 40 -1.41 -4.76 -10.18
CA ASN A 40 -2.57 -5.55 -9.79
C ASN A 40 -3.72 -4.73 -9.21
N HIS A 41 -3.51 -3.48 -8.78
CA HIS A 41 -4.61 -2.63 -8.31
C HIS A 41 -5.67 -2.47 -9.39
N ARG A 42 -5.27 -2.10 -10.62
CA ARG A 42 -6.22 -1.93 -11.73
C ARG A 42 -7.00 -3.22 -12.01
N ALA A 43 -6.29 -4.32 -12.26
CA ALA A 43 -6.92 -5.59 -12.59
C ALA A 43 -7.88 -6.08 -11.50
N LEU A 44 -7.51 -5.88 -10.24
CA LEU A 44 -8.31 -6.30 -9.09
C LEU A 44 -9.62 -5.51 -8.98
N PHE A 45 -9.57 -4.19 -9.06
CA PHE A 45 -10.78 -3.36 -8.97
C PHE A 45 -11.66 -3.49 -10.22
N GLU A 46 -11.08 -3.63 -11.42
CA GLU A 46 -11.82 -3.94 -12.65
C GLU A 46 -12.51 -5.30 -12.55
N SER A 47 -11.84 -6.32 -11.99
CA SER A 47 -12.45 -7.64 -11.77
C SER A 47 -13.60 -7.62 -10.74
N ALA A 48 -13.64 -6.61 -9.88
CA ALA A 48 -14.78 -6.37 -8.98
C ALA A 48 -15.92 -5.57 -9.66
N GLY A 49 -15.73 -5.15 -10.91
CA GLY A 49 -16.72 -4.45 -11.72
C GLY A 49 -16.65 -2.92 -11.64
N PHE A 50 -15.56 -2.36 -11.15
CA PHE A 50 -15.35 -0.91 -11.14
C PHE A 50 -14.72 -0.40 -12.44
N THR A 51 -15.07 0.82 -12.82
CA THR A 51 -14.23 1.61 -13.73
C THR A 51 -13.06 2.18 -12.95
N VAL A 52 -11.84 1.94 -13.42
CA VAL A 52 -10.60 2.37 -12.74
C VAL A 52 -9.92 3.49 -13.55
N GLU A 53 -9.68 4.61 -12.90
CA GLU A 53 -8.96 5.77 -13.44
C GLU A 53 -7.66 6.02 -12.65
N ASN A 54 -6.77 6.82 -13.21
CA ASN A 54 -5.52 7.20 -12.54
C ASN A 54 -5.63 8.61 -11.96
N TYR A 55 -4.90 8.85 -10.86
CA TYR A 55 -4.60 10.19 -10.38
C TYR A 55 -3.09 10.45 -10.39
N ALA A 56 -2.71 11.70 -10.64
CA ALA A 56 -1.30 12.11 -10.65
C ALA A 56 -0.66 11.85 -9.28
N TYR A 57 0.47 11.14 -9.25
CA TYR A 57 1.19 10.80 -8.02
C TYR A 57 2.70 11.04 -8.12
N TYR A 58 3.34 10.58 -9.18
CA TYR A 58 4.79 10.64 -9.35
C TYR A 58 5.17 11.68 -10.42
N ASP A 59 6.23 12.43 -10.14
CA ASP A 59 6.83 13.34 -11.10
C ASP A 59 8.21 12.80 -11.52
N ALA A 60 8.31 12.41 -12.78
CA ALA A 60 9.55 11.90 -13.36
C ALA A 60 10.66 12.94 -13.44
N ALA A 61 10.33 14.24 -13.50
CA ALA A 61 11.31 15.31 -13.56
C ALA A 61 12.01 15.56 -12.22
N THR A 62 11.23 15.57 -11.14
CA THR A 62 11.73 15.75 -9.77
C THR A 62 12.09 14.43 -9.08
N ARG A 63 11.73 13.29 -9.68
CA ARG A 63 11.90 11.93 -9.11
C ARG A 63 11.21 11.76 -7.75
N GLY A 64 10.12 12.47 -7.51
CA GLY A 64 9.39 12.50 -6.26
C GLY A 64 7.89 12.53 -6.42
N VAL A 65 7.17 12.83 -5.34
CA VAL A 65 5.71 12.93 -5.37
C VAL A 65 5.27 14.22 -6.05
N ASN A 66 4.41 14.11 -7.08
CA ASN A 66 3.68 15.23 -7.66
C ASN A 66 2.50 15.62 -6.76
N PHE A 67 2.81 16.19 -5.61
CA PHE A 67 1.77 16.46 -4.60
C PHE A 67 0.74 17.50 -5.06
N ALA A 68 1.16 18.49 -5.84
CA ALA A 68 0.25 19.50 -6.41
C ALA A 68 -0.75 18.84 -7.38
N GLY A 69 -0.26 17.99 -8.28
CA GLY A 69 -1.10 17.23 -9.21
C GLY A 69 -2.03 16.25 -8.48
N MET A 70 -1.54 15.56 -7.46
CA MET A 70 -2.36 14.68 -6.62
C MET A 70 -3.51 15.44 -5.97
N LYS A 71 -3.23 16.59 -5.33
CA LYS A 71 -4.29 17.42 -4.70
C LYS A 71 -5.32 17.89 -5.71
N ALA A 72 -4.89 18.37 -6.87
CA ALA A 72 -5.78 18.82 -7.93
C ALA A 72 -6.68 17.67 -8.42
N ALA A 73 -6.12 16.47 -8.60
CA ALA A 73 -6.86 15.28 -8.99
C ALA A 73 -7.90 14.89 -7.92
N LEU A 74 -7.49 14.80 -6.64
CA LEU A 74 -8.42 14.48 -5.54
C LEU A 74 -9.56 15.50 -5.43
N ALA A 75 -9.26 16.78 -5.58
CA ALA A 75 -10.26 17.85 -5.55
C ALA A 75 -11.27 17.78 -6.70
N ALA A 76 -10.90 17.20 -7.83
CA ALA A 76 -11.75 17.04 -9.02
C ALA A 76 -12.60 15.74 -9.01
N MET A 77 -12.29 14.77 -8.14
CA MET A 77 -13.01 13.50 -8.10
C MET A 77 -14.48 13.70 -7.73
N PRO A 78 -15.40 12.97 -8.36
CA PRO A 78 -16.80 12.92 -7.92
C PRO A 78 -16.91 12.43 -6.48
N ALA A 79 -17.88 12.97 -5.72
CA ALA A 79 -18.17 12.48 -4.38
C ALA A 79 -18.45 10.97 -4.40
N ARG A 80 -18.10 10.28 -3.31
CA ARG A 80 -18.22 8.83 -3.14
C ARG A 80 -17.34 7.99 -4.07
N SER A 81 -16.41 8.60 -4.83
CA SER A 81 -15.36 7.85 -5.52
C SER A 81 -14.44 7.15 -4.53
N VAL A 82 -13.97 5.97 -4.89
CA VAL A 82 -12.98 5.23 -4.09
C VAL A 82 -11.59 5.66 -4.51
N VAL A 83 -10.77 6.10 -3.57
CA VAL A 83 -9.36 6.43 -3.82
C VAL A 83 -8.46 5.40 -3.12
N VAL A 84 -7.62 4.72 -3.91
CA VAL A 84 -6.63 3.77 -3.40
C VAL A 84 -5.35 4.51 -3.06
N LEU A 85 -4.92 4.38 -1.82
CA LEU A 85 -3.77 5.10 -1.25
C LEU A 85 -2.77 4.10 -0.70
N HIS A 86 -1.51 4.15 -1.12
CA HIS A 86 -0.44 3.39 -0.47
C HIS A 86 -0.07 4.10 0.84
N ALA A 87 -0.17 3.39 1.96
CA ALA A 87 0.10 3.97 3.28
C ALA A 87 1.56 4.39 3.46
N CYS A 88 2.48 3.58 2.96
CA CYS A 88 3.93 3.77 2.96
C CYS A 88 4.58 2.91 1.89
N CYS A 89 5.86 3.17 1.58
CA CYS A 89 6.66 2.38 0.66
C CYS A 89 5.96 2.21 -0.70
N HIS A 90 5.58 3.31 -1.31
CA HIS A 90 4.79 3.32 -2.55
C HIS A 90 5.37 2.41 -3.62
N ASN A 91 4.59 1.45 -4.08
CA ASN A 91 4.96 0.54 -5.15
C ASN A 91 4.46 1.08 -6.51
N PRO A 92 5.35 1.38 -7.51
CA PRO A 92 6.77 0.99 -7.57
C PRO A 92 7.77 2.08 -7.16
N THR A 93 7.34 3.32 -6.86
CA THR A 93 8.22 4.49 -6.90
C THR A 93 9.10 4.67 -5.66
N GLY A 94 8.73 4.10 -4.51
CA GLY A 94 9.39 4.38 -3.24
C GLY A 94 9.30 5.84 -2.78
N ALA A 95 8.52 6.67 -3.48
CA ALA A 95 8.27 8.06 -3.12
C ALA A 95 7.00 8.16 -2.25
N ASP A 96 7.16 8.55 -0.99
CA ASP A 96 6.09 8.58 -0.01
C ASP A 96 5.68 10.00 0.37
N LEU A 97 4.43 10.16 0.78
CA LEU A 97 3.92 11.40 1.34
C LEU A 97 4.50 11.64 2.74
N SER A 98 4.83 12.90 3.03
CA SER A 98 5.15 13.33 4.39
C SER A 98 3.91 13.35 5.29
N ALA A 99 4.10 13.39 6.61
CA ALA A 99 2.98 13.51 7.56
C ALA A 99 2.13 14.77 7.32
N ALA A 100 2.76 15.88 6.92
CA ALA A 100 2.03 17.11 6.57
C ALA A 100 1.18 16.93 5.32
N GLN A 101 1.70 16.28 4.28
CA GLN A 101 0.96 15.97 3.07
C GLN A 101 -0.18 14.98 3.33
N TRP A 102 0.02 13.98 4.19
CA TRP A 102 -1.05 13.07 4.61
C TRP A 102 -2.21 13.81 5.28
N LYS A 103 -1.92 14.81 6.11
CA LYS A 103 -2.96 15.64 6.73
C LYS A 103 -3.81 16.36 5.67
N GLU A 104 -3.16 16.96 4.66
CA GLU A 104 -3.89 17.61 3.55
C GLU A 104 -4.72 16.62 2.74
N VAL A 105 -4.21 15.39 2.51
CA VAL A 105 -4.96 14.32 1.83
C VAL A 105 -6.20 13.93 2.64
N VAL A 106 -6.08 13.74 3.95
CA VAL A 106 -7.23 13.42 4.84
C VAL A 106 -8.29 14.53 4.77
N ASP A 107 -7.86 15.79 4.84
CA ASP A 107 -8.78 16.95 4.76
C ASP A 107 -9.51 16.99 3.40
N LEU A 108 -8.81 16.72 2.28
CA LEU A 108 -9.41 16.64 0.95
C LEU A 108 -10.38 15.46 0.81
N VAL A 109 -10.01 14.28 1.30
CA VAL A 109 -10.89 13.10 1.31
C VAL A 109 -12.19 13.41 2.05
N LYS A 110 -12.09 14.09 3.20
CA LYS A 110 -13.24 14.52 3.99
C LYS A 110 -14.08 15.57 3.25
N GLN A 111 -13.43 16.60 2.72
CA GLN A 111 -14.11 17.71 2.03
C GLN A 111 -14.84 17.25 0.76
N ARG A 112 -14.28 16.27 0.05
CA ARG A 112 -14.81 15.77 -1.22
C ARG A 112 -15.74 14.55 -1.07
N ASP A 113 -15.98 14.10 0.17
CA ASP A 113 -16.76 12.88 0.46
C ASP A 113 -16.23 11.66 -0.32
N LEU A 114 -14.90 11.47 -0.32
CA LEU A 114 -14.27 10.32 -0.96
C LEU A 114 -14.19 9.13 0.01
N VAL A 115 -14.12 7.94 -0.56
CA VAL A 115 -13.93 6.70 0.20
C VAL A 115 -12.46 6.28 0.09
N ALA A 116 -11.70 6.45 1.15
CA ALA A 116 -10.31 6.02 1.18
C ALA A 116 -10.20 4.49 1.32
N PHE A 117 -9.44 3.87 0.43
CA PHE A 117 -9.00 2.49 0.53
C PHE A 117 -7.47 2.48 0.67
N ILE A 118 -6.99 2.25 1.87
CA ILE A 118 -5.56 2.34 2.21
C ILE A 118 -4.94 0.95 2.05
N ASP A 119 -3.90 0.84 1.22
CA ASP A 119 -3.12 -0.38 1.05
C ASP A 119 -1.83 -0.30 1.88
N MET A 120 -1.65 -1.23 2.81
CA MET A 120 -0.54 -1.33 3.75
C MET A 120 0.21 -2.65 3.53
N ALA A 121 1.00 -2.74 2.46
CA ALA A 121 1.73 -3.96 2.13
C ALA A 121 3.15 -4.03 2.73
N TYR A 122 3.72 -2.89 3.13
CA TYR A 122 5.15 -2.75 3.45
C TYR A 122 5.42 -2.06 4.80
N GLN A 123 4.49 -2.14 5.74
CA GLN A 123 4.68 -1.55 7.07
C GLN A 123 5.96 -2.07 7.73
N GLY A 124 6.80 -1.17 8.23
CA GLY A 124 8.09 -1.47 8.84
C GLY A 124 9.29 -1.36 7.91
N PHE A 125 9.07 -1.20 6.59
CA PHE A 125 10.15 -1.11 5.60
C PHE A 125 10.58 0.32 5.24
N ALA A 126 9.84 1.36 5.68
CA ALA A 126 10.28 2.75 5.51
C ALA A 126 11.09 3.23 6.73
N ASP A 127 10.44 3.60 7.81
CA ASP A 127 11.08 4.13 9.02
C ASP A 127 10.79 3.29 10.28
N GLY A 128 9.86 2.34 10.21
CA GLY A 128 9.50 1.43 11.30
C GLY A 128 8.00 1.18 11.39
N ILE A 129 7.59 0.26 12.26
CA ILE A 129 6.19 -0.17 12.37
C ILE A 129 5.26 1.01 12.68
N LYS A 130 5.60 1.82 13.67
CA LYS A 130 4.77 2.95 14.10
C LYS A 130 4.87 4.17 13.16
N PRO A 131 6.05 4.63 12.75
CA PRO A 131 6.17 5.73 11.80
C PRO A 131 5.45 5.48 10.47
N ASP A 132 5.49 4.24 9.97
CA ASP A 132 4.89 3.87 8.70
C ASP A 132 3.34 3.84 8.74
N ALA A 133 2.76 3.90 9.95
CA ALA A 133 1.31 3.92 10.16
C ALA A 133 0.72 5.35 10.22
N VAL A 134 1.49 6.40 9.96
CA VAL A 134 1.04 7.81 10.10
C VAL A 134 -0.24 8.10 9.33
N ALA A 135 -0.40 7.54 8.14
CA ALA A 135 -1.62 7.68 7.35
C ALA A 135 -2.84 7.13 8.11
N LEU A 136 -2.72 5.93 8.66
CA LEU A 136 -3.80 5.28 9.42
C LEU A 136 -4.17 6.07 10.67
N ASP A 137 -3.17 6.57 11.41
CA ASP A 137 -3.41 7.37 12.61
C ASP A 137 -4.18 8.65 12.29
N LEU A 138 -3.82 9.34 11.21
CA LEU A 138 -4.50 10.55 10.75
C LEU A 138 -5.94 10.27 10.27
N PHE A 139 -6.16 9.23 9.50
CA PHE A 139 -7.51 8.81 9.09
C PHE A 139 -8.36 8.40 10.29
N ALA A 140 -7.82 7.63 11.24
CA ALA A 140 -8.52 7.23 12.44
C ALA A 140 -8.93 8.43 13.32
N ALA A 141 -8.04 9.43 13.45
CA ALA A 141 -8.28 10.65 14.21
C ALA A 141 -9.29 11.61 13.55
N SER A 142 -9.41 11.56 12.20
CA SER A 142 -10.30 12.45 11.44
C SER A 142 -11.80 12.19 11.62
N GLY A 143 -12.17 11.02 12.17
CA GLY A 143 -13.53 10.54 12.25
C GLY A 143 -14.10 9.94 10.98
N LEU A 144 -13.34 9.91 9.87
CA LEU A 144 -13.75 9.31 8.61
C LEU A 144 -14.00 7.80 8.73
N GLN A 145 -14.82 7.30 7.83
CA GLN A 145 -14.95 5.87 7.51
C GLN A 145 -13.97 5.56 6.39
N PHE A 146 -13.24 4.47 6.50
CA PHE A 146 -12.25 4.08 5.50
C PHE A 146 -11.95 2.58 5.55
N VAL A 147 -11.30 2.09 4.52
CA VAL A 147 -10.94 0.68 4.37
C VAL A 147 -9.43 0.54 4.38
N VAL A 148 -8.92 -0.51 5.01
CA VAL A 148 -7.49 -0.83 5.05
C VAL A 148 -7.28 -2.27 4.60
N SER A 149 -6.37 -2.47 3.65
CA SER A 149 -5.77 -3.76 3.33
C SER A 149 -4.40 -3.83 3.99
N SER A 150 -4.18 -4.81 4.85
CA SER A 150 -2.87 -5.09 5.44
C SER A 150 -2.33 -6.42 4.95
N SER A 151 -1.02 -6.49 4.66
CA SER A 151 -0.35 -7.71 4.24
C SER A 151 0.77 -8.08 5.20
N PHE A 152 0.86 -9.34 5.56
CA PHE A 152 1.95 -9.90 6.36
C PHE A 152 2.96 -10.67 5.51
N SER A 153 2.80 -10.66 4.19
CA SER A 153 3.69 -11.37 3.26
C SER A 153 5.15 -10.93 3.39
N LYS A 154 5.40 -9.61 3.50
CA LYS A 154 6.76 -9.07 3.53
C LYS A 154 7.27 -8.90 4.96
N SER A 155 6.52 -8.21 5.81
CA SER A 155 6.95 -7.91 7.19
C SER A 155 7.12 -9.14 8.08
N PHE A 156 6.45 -10.25 7.77
CA PHE A 156 6.61 -11.55 8.44
C PHE A 156 7.24 -12.62 7.55
N SER A 157 7.63 -12.28 6.32
CA SER A 157 8.14 -13.26 5.33
C SER A 157 7.20 -14.45 5.06
N LEU A 158 5.91 -14.25 5.28
CA LEU A 158 4.87 -15.29 5.14
C LEU A 158 4.22 -15.31 3.75
N TYR A 159 5.00 -15.09 2.70
CA TYR A 159 4.50 -14.97 1.31
C TYR A 159 3.56 -16.12 0.91
N GLY A 160 3.97 -17.36 1.17
CA GLY A 160 3.23 -18.57 0.80
C GLY A 160 2.04 -18.88 1.70
N GLU A 161 2.05 -18.40 2.94
CA GLU A 161 0.99 -18.64 3.91
C GLU A 161 -0.29 -17.83 3.67
N ARG A 162 -0.22 -16.84 2.77
CA ARG A 162 -1.36 -16.00 2.38
C ARG A 162 -2.05 -15.31 3.55
N VAL A 163 -1.30 -14.58 4.37
CA VAL A 163 -1.83 -13.86 5.53
C VAL A 163 -1.98 -12.37 5.24
N GLY A 164 -3.19 -11.87 5.36
CA GLY A 164 -3.54 -10.47 5.26
C GLY A 164 -4.78 -10.16 6.08
N ALA A 165 -5.12 -8.90 6.21
CA ALA A 165 -6.30 -8.45 6.93
C ALA A 165 -7.02 -7.33 6.20
N LEU A 166 -8.34 -7.45 6.09
CA LEU A 166 -9.22 -6.35 5.72
C LEU A 166 -9.77 -5.71 6.99
N THR A 167 -9.48 -4.44 7.19
CA THR A 167 -10.07 -3.65 8.27
C THR A 167 -10.98 -2.59 7.68
N ILE A 168 -12.21 -2.49 8.18
CA ILE A 168 -13.16 -1.43 7.80
C ILE A 168 -13.49 -0.63 9.05
N VAL A 169 -13.19 0.66 8.99
CA VAL A 169 -13.51 1.63 10.05
C VAL A 169 -14.82 2.28 9.72
N THR A 170 -15.80 2.15 10.61
CA THR A 170 -17.19 2.58 10.46
C THR A 170 -17.52 3.78 11.37
N ALA A 171 -18.72 4.30 11.32
CA ALA A 171 -19.15 5.37 12.20
C ALA A 171 -19.32 4.92 13.66
N GLY A 172 -19.69 3.65 13.89
CA GLY A 172 -19.91 3.15 15.25
C GLY A 172 -20.11 1.63 15.33
N LYS A 173 -20.32 1.14 16.54
CA LYS A 173 -20.40 -0.29 16.85
C LYS A 173 -21.53 -1.02 16.11
N ASP A 174 -22.71 -0.40 16.01
CA ASP A 174 -23.86 -1.03 15.36
C ASP A 174 -23.66 -1.14 13.86
N GLU A 175 -23.05 -0.13 13.24
CA GLU A 175 -22.67 -0.20 11.83
C GLU A 175 -21.58 -1.26 11.61
N SER A 176 -20.58 -1.32 12.49
CA SER A 176 -19.54 -2.37 12.44
C SER A 176 -20.14 -3.77 12.39
N ALA A 177 -21.15 -4.05 13.19
CA ALA A 177 -21.81 -5.36 13.22
C ALA A 177 -22.52 -5.67 11.89
N ARG A 178 -23.21 -4.69 11.30
CA ARG A 178 -23.85 -4.85 9.97
C ARG A 178 -22.82 -5.05 8.87
N VAL A 179 -21.77 -4.24 8.86
CA VAL A 179 -20.66 -4.35 7.90
C VAL A 179 -20.02 -5.72 7.99
N LEU A 180 -19.68 -6.19 9.19
CA LEU A 180 -19.08 -7.52 9.39
C LEU A 180 -19.95 -8.62 8.83
N SER A 181 -21.27 -8.56 9.02
CA SER A 181 -22.23 -9.53 8.47
C SER A 181 -22.15 -9.58 6.94
N GLN A 182 -22.05 -8.45 6.26
CA GLN A 182 -21.97 -8.39 4.80
C GLN A 182 -20.59 -8.83 4.29
N VAL A 183 -19.50 -8.43 4.94
CA VAL A 183 -18.14 -8.85 4.59
C VAL A 183 -18.00 -10.37 4.71
N LYS A 184 -18.55 -10.97 5.76
CA LYS A 184 -18.59 -12.45 5.90
C LYS A 184 -19.30 -13.13 4.73
N ARG A 185 -20.35 -12.56 4.18
CA ARG A 185 -21.03 -13.09 2.97
C ARG A 185 -20.14 -13.00 1.73
N VAL A 186 -19.41 -11.89 1.56
CA VAL A 186 -18.43 -11.76 0.46
C VAL A 186 -17.35 -12.83 0.58
N ILE A 187 -16.76 -12.98 1.76
CA ILE A 187 -15.75 -14.02 2.04
C ILE A 187 -16.32 -15.42 1.77
N ARG A 188 -17.53 -15.70 2.28
CA ARG A 188 -18.18 -17.01 2.13
C ARG A 188 -18.34 -17.45 0.68
N THR A 189 -18.66 -16.51 -0.21
CA THR A 189 -18.86 -16.80 -1.64
C THR A 189 -17.55 -16.76 -2.45
N ASN A 190 -16.45 -16.30 -1.88
CA ASN A 190 -15.15 -16.21 -2.56
C ASN A 190 -14.28 -17.43 -2.23
N TYR A 191 -13.92 -17.62 -0.96
CA TYR A 191 -13.06 -18.74 -0.50
C TYR A 191 -13.54 -19.41 0.80
N SER A 192 -14.75 -19.11 1.25
CA SER A 192 -15.39 -19.66 2.45
C SER A 192 -14.75 -19.22 3.77
N ASN A 193 -13.50 -19.59 4.01
CA ASN A 193 -12.69 -19.20 5.17
C ASN A 193 -11.21 -19.14 4.74
N PRO A 194 -10.40 -18.25 5.34
CA PRO A 194 -8.96 -18.27 5.13
C PRO A 194 -8.31 -19.48 5.80
N PRO A 195 -7.10 -19.90 5.37
CA PRO A 195 -6.29 -20.85 6.09
C PRO A 195 -5.87 -20.24 7.44
N THR A 196 -5.89 -21.05 8.50
CA THR A 196 -5.70 -20.56 9.88
C THR A 196 -4.27 -20.57 10.37
N HIS A 197 -3.38 -21.37 9.74
CA HIS A 197 -2.01 -21.54 10.21
C HIS A 197 -1.22 -20.22 10.22
N GLY A 198 -1.16 -19.53 9.09
CA GLY A 198 -0.40 -18.28 8.98
C GLY A 198 -0.93 -17.17 9.89
N GLY A 199 -2.25 -17.04 10.01
CA GLY A 199 -2.88 -16.12 10.96
C GLY A 199 -2.54 -16.43 12.42
N ALA A 200 -2.52 -17.72 12.78
CA ALA A 200 -2.11 -18.15 14.12
C ALA A 200 -0.64 -17.81 14.42
N VAL A 201 0.27 -17.95 13.43
CA VAL A 201 1.68 -17.54 13.58
C VAL A 201 1.77 -16.04 13.86
N VAL A 202 1.11 -15.20 13.07
CA VAL A 202 1.09 -13.74 13.29
C VAL A 202 0.51 -13.40 14.66
N ALA A 203 -0.61 -14.02 15.05
CA ALA A 203 -1.22 -13.78 16.34
C ALA A 203 -0.31 -14.18 17.51
N ALA A 204 0.38 -15.33 17.41
CA ALA A 204 1.34 -15.78 18.43
C ALA A 204 2.49 -14.79 18.60
N VAL A 205 3.10 -14.35 17.51
CA VAL A 205 4.22 -13.37 17.55
C VAL A 205 3.75 -12.03 18.14
N LEU A 206 2.64 -11.48 17.66
CA LEU A 206 2.17 -10.16 18.11
C LEU A 206 1.62 -10.16 19.55
N SER A 207 1.19 -11.33 20.06
CA SER A 207 0.68 -11.46 21.42
C SER A 207 1.76 -11.69 22.47
N SER A 208 2.98 -12.07 22.08
CA SER A 208 4.12 -12.23 22.97
C SER A 208 5.03 -11.01 22.87
N PRO A 209 5.25 -10.25 23.96
CA PRO A 209 6.16 -9.11 23.93
C PRO A 209 7.58 -9.48 23.47
N GLU A 210 8.07 -10.65 23.88
CA GLU A 210 9.40 -11.16 23.50
C GLU A 210 9.48 -11.48 21.99
N LEU A 211 8.54 -12.28 21.46
CA LEU A 211 8.53 -12.64 20.05
C LEU A 211 8.27 -11.42 19.17
N ARG A 212 7.42 -10.50 19.63
CA ARG A 212 7.18 -9.24 18.94
C ARG A 212 8.45 -8.41 18.84
N GLN A 213 9.23 -8.30 19.91
CA GLN A 213 10.48 -7.54 19.89
C GLN A 213 11.49 -8.19 18.92
N GLN A 214 11.64 -9.51 18.96
CA GLN A 214 12.49 -10.23 17.99
C GLN A 214 12.09 -9.97 16.56
N TRP A 215 10.79 -10.04 16.26
CA TRP A 215 10.27 -9.74 14.93
C TRP A 215 10.53 -8.28 14.51
N GLU A 216 10.33 -7.32 15.40
CA GLU A 216 10.59 -5.90 15.10
C GLU A 216 12.09 -5.68 14.84
N ASP A 217 12.99 -6.33 15.56
CA ASP A 217 14.44 -6.25 15.36
C ASP A 217 14.88 -6.87 14.03
N GLU A 218 14.35 -8.04 13.68
CA GLU A 218 14.62 -8.69 12.39
C GLU A 218 14.10 -7.84 11.20
N LEU A 219 12.92 -7.27 11.32
CA LEU A 219 12.35 -6.37 10.32
C LEU A 219 13.18 -5.08 10.18
N ALA A 220 13.67 -4.55 11.30
CA ALA A 220 14.60 -3.42 11.29
C ALA A 220 15.90 -3.77 10.55
N GLY A 221 16.46 -4.95 10.80
CA GLY A 221 17.63 -5.46 10.10
C GLY A 221 17.43 -5.56 8.57
N MET A 222 16.27 -6.05 8.13
CA MET A 222 15.91 -6.10 6.69
C MET A 222 15.84 -4.68 6.10
N ARG A 223 15.15 -3.76 6.76
CA ARG A 223 15.03 -2.36 6.35
C ARG A 223 16.39 -1.68 6.21
N ASP A 224 17.25 -1.85 7.23
CA ASP A 224 18.57 -1.21 7.26
C ASP A 224 19.48 -1.78 6.18
N ARG A 225 19.42 -3.09 5.91
CA ARG A 225 20.11 -3.71 4.80
C ARG A 225 19.67 -3.14 3.44
N ILE A 226 18.37 -3.01 3.20
CA ILE A 226 17.85 -2.43 1.95
C ILE A 226 18.37 -1.00 1.77
N ARG A 227 18.34 -0.19 2.84
CA ARG A 227 18.87 1.17 2.84
C ARG A 227 20.38 1.21 2.54
N ALA A 228 21.15 0.33 3.16
CA ALA A 228 22.59 0.21 2.90
C ALA A 228 22.88 -0.19 1.44
N MET A 229 22.08 -1.10 0.86
CA MET A 229 22.25 -1.49 -0.54
C MET A 229 21.94 -0.35 -1.52
N ARG A 230 20.90 0.45 -1.25
CA ARG A 230 20.62 1.67 -2.04
C ARG A 230 21.78 2.66 -1.99
N ASN A 231 22.28 2.94 -0.81
CA ASN A 231 23.42 3.84 -0.63
C ASN A 231 24.64 3.32 -1.38
N SER A 232 24.98 2.05 -1.20
CA SER A 232 26.10 1.42 -1.89
C SER A 232 25.95 1.44 -3.42
N LEU A 233 24.74 1.23 -3.95
CA LEU A 233 24.47 1.32 -5.37
C LEU A 233 24.79 2.72 -5.90
N VAL A 234 24.25 3.75 -5.27
CA VAL A 234 24.44 5.15 -5.69
C VAL A 234 25.91 5.56 -5.53
N ASP A 235 26.57 5.20 -4.43
CA ASP A 235 27.97 5.51 -4.20
C ASP A 235 28.88 4.89 -5.27
N LYS A 236 28.61 3.63 -5.68
CA LYS A 236 29.33 2.94 -6.78
C LYS A 236 29.07 3.57 -8.13
N LEU A 237 27.82 3.96 -8.42
CA LEU A 237 27.48 4.67 -9.66
C LEU A 237 28.21 6.03 -9.72
N THR A 238 28.22 6.78 -8.63
CA THR A 238 28.94 8.06 -8.53
C THR A 238 30.45 7.86 -8.72
N ALA A 239 31.04 6.88 -8.10
CA ALA A 239 32.47 6.54 -8.27
C ALA A 239 32.81 6.11 -9.70
N ALA A 240 31.86 5.54 -10.42
CA ALA A 240 31.99 5.20 -11.84
C ALA A 240 31.70 6.40 -12.79
N GLY A 241 31.45 7.59 -12.26
CA GLY A 241 31.20 8.81 -13.03
C GLY A 241 29.74 9.01 -13.44
N ALA A 242 28.82 8.15 -13.02
CA ALA A 242 27.39 8.34 -13.25
C ALA A 242 26.82 9.40 -12.27
N THR A 243 25.95 10.28 -12.78
CA THR A 243 25.31 11.36 -12.00
C THR A 243 23.78 11.26 -12.05
N GLY A 244 23.10 11.92 -11.13
CA GLY A 244 21.64 12.03 -11.15
C GLY A 244 20.90 10.81 -10.56
N PHE A 245 21.57 9.99 -9.72
CA PHE A 245 20.97 8.83 -9.06
C PHE A 245 20.74 9.02 -7.55
N ASP A 246 21.05 10.18 -6.98
CA ASP A 246 20.92 10.43 -5.53
C ASP A 246 19.48 10.29 -5.02
N PHE A 247 18.49 10.51 -5.88
CA PHE A 247 17.08 10.32 -5.55
C PHE A 247 16.75 8.88 -5.10
N ILE A 248 17.54 7.89 -5.50
CA ILE A 248 17.37 6.50 -5.07
C ILE A 248 17.60 6.36 -3.55
N LYS A 249 18.52 7.13 -2.98
CA LYS A 249 18.85 7.08 -1.54
C LYS A 249 17.67 7.46 -0.64
N VAL A 250 16.76 8.32 -1.12
CA VAL A 250 15.60 8.78 -0.36
C VAL A 250 14.34 7.96 -0.58
N GLN A 251 14.36 7.02 -1.52
CA GLN A 251 13.24 6.10 -1.74
C GLN A 251 13.05 5.16 -0.56
N ARG A 252 11.81 4.73 -0.33
CA ARG A 252 11.40 3.92 0.82
C ARG A 252 10.80 2.58 0.38
N GLY A 253 10.90 1.58 1.23
CA GLY A 253 10.38 0.24 0.96
C GLY A 253 11.35 -0.64 0.20
N MET A 254 10.84 -1.70 -0.42
CA MET A 254 11.65 -2.76 -1.01
C MET A 254 12.13 -2.47 -2.44
N PHE A 255 11.57 -1.46 -3.11
CA PHE A 255 11.87 -1.15 -4.50
C PHE A 255 12.82 0.04 -4.62
N SER A 256 13.63 0.00 -5.70
CA SER A 256 14.41 1.15 -6.18
C SER A 256 13.93 1.47 -7.58
N TYR A 257 13.15 2.55 -7.72
CA TYR A 257 12.63 3.02 -9.00
C TYR A 257 13.68 3.89 -9.67
N THR A 258 14.43 3.28 -10.61
CA THR A 258 15.66 3.88 -11.13
C THR A 258 15.44 4.92 -12.22
N GLY A 259 14.28 4.89 -12.87
CA GLY A 259 13.96 5.71 -14.03
C GLY A 259 14.68 5.29 -15.32
N LEU A 260 15.21 4.07 -15.35
CA LEU A 260 15.74 3.48 -16.58
C LEU A 260 14.61 3.22 -17.58
N SER A 261 14.87 3.47 -18.84
CA SER A 261 13.94 3.12 -19.92
C SER A 261 13.88 1.60 -20.14
N ALA A 262 12.77 1.13 -20.74
CA ALA A 262 12.63 -0.29 -21.10
C ALA A 262 13.81 -0.79 -21.97
N ALA A 263 14.31 0.04 -22.90
CA ALA A 263 15.47 -0.31 -23.72
C ALA A 263 16.76 -0.47 -22.88
N GLN A 264 16.96 0.38 -21.85
CA GLN A 264 18.09 0.25 -20.94
C GLN A 264 17.98 -1.00 -20.07
N VAL A 265 16.77 -1.31 -19.58
CA VAL A 265 16.50 -2.55 -18.83
C VAL A 265 16.77 -3.78 -19.68
N GLU A 266 16.35 -3.79 -20.95
CA GLU A 266 16.61 -4.90 -21.88
C GLU A 266 18.12 -5.08 -22.15
N ARG A 267 18.87 -3.98 -22.27
CA ARG A 267 20.33 -4.04 -22.39
C ARG A 267 20.99 -4.62 -21.13
N LEU A 268 20.54 -4.19 -19.93
CA LEU A 268 21.06 -4.75 -18.67
C LEU A 268 20.88 -6.27 -18.63
N LYS A 269 19.72 -6.75 -19.06
CA LYS A 269 19.43 -8.19 -19.11
C LYS A 269 20.31 -8.92 -20.13
N ASN A 270 20.37 -8.43 -21.37
CA ASN A 270 21.01 -9.17 -22.47
C ASN A 270 22.55 -9.08 -22.46
N GLU A 271 23.10 -7.91 -22.05
CA GLU A 271 24.54 -7.68 -22.06
C GLU A 271 25.22 -8.04 -20.74
N PHE A 272 24.49 -7.95 -19.60
CA PHE A 272 25.08 -8.07 -18.27
C PHE A 272 24.40 -9.11 -17.37
N GLY A 273 23.31 -9.74 -17.79
CA GLY A 273 22.56 -10.69 -16.96
C GLY A 273 21.90 -10.03 -15.73
N ILE A 274 21.65 -8.72 -15.77
CA ILE A 274 21.00 -7.97 -14.70
C ILE A 274 19.52 -7.83 -15.01
N TYR A 275 18.69 -8.40 -14.15
CA TYR A 275 17.24 -8.45 -14.33
C TYR A 275 16.56 -7.35 -13.52
N ALA A 276 15.74 -6.54 -14.18
CA ALA A 276 14.86 -5.55 -13.59
C ALA A 276 13.50 -5.59 -14.30
N VAL A 277 12.48 -4.97 -13.69
CA VAL A 277 11.19 -4.81 -14.37
C VAL A 277 11.30 -3.78 -15.50
N SER A 278 10.48 -3.92 -16.54
CA SER A 278 10.56 -3.06 -17.75
C SER A 278 10.26 -1.58 -17.48
N THR A 279 9.69 -1.27 -16.34
CA THR A 279 9.40 0.11 -15.90
C THR A 279 10.60 0.81 -15.22
N GLY A 280 11.71 0.13 -15.03
CA GLY A 280 12.96 0.67 -14.48
C GLY A 280 13.16 0.40 -13.01
#